data_44dd13f1e50a793cf0ebc95898a8f57c
#
_entry.id   44dd13f1e50a793cf0ebc95898a8f57c
#
_cell.length_a   1.000
_cell.length_b   1.000
_cell.length_c   1.000
_cell.angle_alpha   90.00
_cell.angle_beta   90.00
_cell.angle_gamma   90.00
#
_symmetry.space_group_name_H-M   'P 1'
#
loop_
_entity.id
_entity.type
_entity.pdbx_description
1 polymer ?
#
loop_
_entity_poly.entity_id
_entity_poly.type
_entity_poly.pdbx_seq_one_letter_code
_entity_poly.pdbx_strand_id
1 'polypeptide(L)'
;MGLVNLNPPNVAVNIAEDIRNSDTVTAANATTTTSVALAANPLRAGYSIYNAGTVTVFVRENATVAAALYKHPIPPGYLFESEFTSSRYTGIISVITASGSSNLMVSESTIAA
;
A
#
# COMPACT_ATOMS: atom_id res chain seq x y z
N MET A 1 14.40 -8.38 -48.98
CA MET A 1 14.52 -8.64 -48.34
C MET A 1 14.29 -8.37 -47.28
N GLY A 2 14.27 -8.68 -46.86
CA GLY A 2 14.11 -8.74 -45.87
C GLY A 2 14.02 -7.80 -45.03
N LEU A 3 13.15 -7.21 -45.00
CA LEU A 3 12.92 -6.38 -44.10
C LEU A 3 12.92 -6.99 -42.87
N VAL A 4 13.74 -6.72 -42.11
CA VAL A 4 13.69 -7.09 -40.78
C VAL A 4 12.67 -6.26 -40.11
N ASN A 5 11.63 -6.84 -39.86
CA ASN A 5 10.64 -6.16 -39.08
C ASN A 5 11.09 -6.14 -37.65
N LEU A 6 11.65 -5.06 -37.25
CA LEU A 6 12.14 -4.89 -35.91
C LEU A 6 11.04 -4.80 -34.91
N ASN A 7 9.85 -4.68 -35.37
CA ASN A 7 8.71 -4.53 -34.48
C ASN A 7 7.59 -5.36 -34.99
N PRO A 8 7.76 -6.66 -35.01
CA PRO A 8 6.69 -7.52 -35.52
C PRO A 8 5.45 -7.38 -34.65
N PRO A 9 4.31 -7.40 -35.27
CA PRO A 9 3.05 -7.16 -34.51
C PRO A 9 2.77 -8.19 -33.44
N ASN A 10 3.39 -9.33 -33.55
CA ASN A 10 3.15 -10.35 -32.55
C ASN A 10 4.22 -10.37 -31.50
N VAL A 11 5.15 -9.51 -31.55
CA VAL A 11 6.07 -9.36 -30.48
C VAL A 11 5.28 -8.81 -29.34
N ALA A 12 5.17 -9.59 -28.39
CA ALA A 12 4.46 -9.20 -27.24
C ALA A 12 5.06 -8.01 -26.63
N VAL A 13 4.75 -6.97 -27.19
CA VAL A 13 4.97 -5.77 -26.51
C VAL A 13 3.89 -5.63 -25.51
N ASN A 14 3.79 -6.57 -24.71
CA ASN A 14 2.91 -6.41 -23.63
C ASN A 14 3.66 -5.77 -22.57
N ILE A 15 3.74 -4.55 -22.69
CA ILE A 15 3.97 -3.77 -21.53
C ILE A 15 2.74 -3.97 -20.72
N ALA A 16 2.83 -4.79 -19.74
CA ALA A 16 1.76 -4.94 -18.83
C ALA A 16 1.61 -3.64 -18.08
N GLU A 17 0.84 -2.78 -18.62
CA GLU A 17 0.45 -1.60 -17.90
C GLU A 17 -0.45 -2.00 -16.77
N ASP A 18 0.00 -1.77 -15.57
CA ASP A 18 -0.85 -1.91 -14.40
C ASP A 18 -1.83 -0.76 -14.41
N ILE A 19 -2.99 -1.02 -14.93
CA ILE A 19 -4.05 -0.01 -14.97
C ILE A 19 -4.84 -0.11 -13.67
N ARG A 20 -4.91 0.98 -12.95
CA ARG A 20 -5.75 1.06 -11.76
C ARG A 20 -7.20 1.18 -12.21
N ASN A 21 -8.04 0.35 -11.63
CA ASN A 21 -9.46 0.38 -11.99
C ASN A 21 -10.39 0.72 -10.83
N SER A 22 -9.88 0.76 -9.61
CA SER A 22 -10.72 1.14 -8.48
C SER A 22 -9.88 1.58 -7.29
N ASP A 23 -10.52 2.29 -6.40
CA ASP A 23 -9.98 2.77 -5.15
C ASP A 23 -10.98 2.50 -4.04
N THR A 24 -10.52 1.96 -2.94
CA THR A 24 -11.35 1.68 -1.78
C THR A 24 -10.78 2.43 -0.59
N VAL A 25 -11.63 3.19 0.08
CA VAL A 25 -11.24 3.93 1.29
C VAL A 25 -11.95 3.33 2.49
N THR A 26 -11.19 2.99 3.51
CA THR A 26 -11.72 2.37 4.72
C THR A 26 -11.20 3.11 5.95
N ALA A 27 -12.08 3.34 6.89
CA ALA A 27 -11.68 3.86 8.19
C ALA A 27 -11.11 2.72 9.03
N ALA A 28 -10.00 2.97 9.69
CA ALA A 28 -9.36 2.01 10.57
C ALA A 28 -8.95 2.69 11.85
N ASN A 29 -8.57 1.92 12.85
CA ASN A 29 -8.13 2.46 14.13
C ASN A 29 -6.88 1.72 14.58
N ALA A 30 -5.82 2.47 14.84
CA ALA A 30 -4.58 1.91 15.36
C ALA A 30 -4.58 2.03 16.88
N THR A 31 -4.17 0.97 17.56
CA THR A 31 -4.07 0.93 19.01
C THR A 31 -2.69 0.46 19.42
N THR A 32 -2.47 0.27 20.71
CA THR A 32 -1.19 -0.24 21.24
C THR A 32 -0.98 -1.72 20.93
N THR A 33 -1.95 -2.38 20.33
CA THR A 33 -1.84 -3.75 19.86
C THR A 33 -1.73 -3.75 18.34
N THR A 34 -0.84 -4.59 17.79
CA THR A 34 -0.71 -4.70 16.35
C THR A 34 -2.06 -5.05 15.73
N SER A 35 -2.42 -4.37 14.67
CA SER A 35 -3.68 -4.62 13.97
C SER A 35 -3.46 -4.48 12.46
N VAL A 36 -4.34 -5.12 11.69
CA VAL A 36 -4.24 -5.13 10.23
C VAL A 36 -4.94 -3.90 9.70
N ALA A 37 -4.19 -3.04 9.00
CA ALA A 37 -4.78 -1.91 8.29
C ALA A 37 -5.31 -2.34 6.93
N LEU A 38 -4.59 -3.23 6.25
CA LEU A 38 -4.99 -3.80 4.96
C LEU A 38 -4.63 -5.28 4.92
N ALA A 39 -5.60 -6.09 4.56
CA ALA A 39 -5.37 -7.51 4.31
C ALA A 39 -4.54 -7.69 3.04
N ALA A 40 -3.94 -8.86 2.87
CA ALA A 40 -3.21 -9.19 1.65
C ALA A 40 -4.16 -9.10 0.44
N ASN A 41 -3.67 -8.51 -0.64
CA ASN A 41 -4.45 -8.34 -1.86
C ASN A 41 -3.54 -8.44 -3.08
N PRO A 42 -3.60 -9.53 -3.85
CA PRO A 42 -2.71 -9.71 -5.00
C PRO A 42 -2.94 -8.70 -6.11
N LEU A 43 -4.06 -7.99 -6.11
CA LEU A 43 -4.36 -6.98 -7.12
C LEU A 43 -4.04 -5.56 -6.64
N ARG A 44 -3.42 -5.42 -5.48
CA ARG A 44 -3.12 -4.09 -4.98
C ARG A 44 -2.07 -3.40 -5.85
N ALA A 45 -2.40 -2.21 -6.34
CA ALA A 45 -1.47 -1.36 -7.07
C ALA A 45 -0.71 -0.44 -6.12
N GLY A 46 -1.39 0.06 -5.11
CA GLY A 46 -0.79 0.94 -4.11
C GLY A 46 -1.74 1.20 -2.97
N TYR A 47 -1.26 1.86 -1.94
CA TYR A 47 -2.08 2.21 -0.79
C TYR A 47 -1.57 3.49 -0.16
N SER A 48 -2.42 4.11 0.64
CA SER A 48 -2.03 5.24 1.47
C SER A 48 -2.71 5.16 2.82
N ILE A 49 -2.08 5.75 3.82
CA ILE A 49 -2.61 5.79 5.18
C ILE A 49 -2.50 7.23 5.68
N TYR A 50 -3.65 7.83 5.97
CA TYR A 50 -3.69 9.16 6.54
C TYR A 50 -4.01 9.04 8.03
N ASN A 51 -3.18 9.66 8.87
CA ASN A 51 -3.40 9.66 10.31
C ASN A 51 -4.34 10.81 10.67
N ALA A 52 -5.60 10.48 10.83
CA ALA A 52 -6.64 11.46 11.19
C ALA A 52 -6.79 11.61 12.71
N GLY A 53 -5.98 10.93 13.49
CA GLY A 53 -6.06 10.97 14.94
C GLY A 53 -5.07 11.93 15.57
N THR A 54 -4.72 11.66 16.81
CA THR A 54 -3.93 12.58 17.64
C THR A 54 -2.61 12.02 18.13
N VAL A 55 -2.31 10.76 17.82
CA VAL A 55 -1.04 10.12 18.22
C VAL A 55 -0.35 9.54 16.98
N THR A 56 0.96 9.41 17.05
CA THR A 56 1.74 8.83 15.96
C THR A 56 1.41 7.36 15.78
N VAL A 57 1.24 6.94 14.53
CA VAL A 57 0.99 5.56 14.14
C VAL A 57 2.23 5.03 13.45
N PHE A 58 2.59 3.80 13.74
CA PHE A 58 3.72 3.12 13.10
C PHE A 58 3.17 2.06 12.16
N VAL A 59 3.67 2.04 10.93
CA VAL A 59 3.21 1.13 9.89
C VAL A 59 4.34 0.19 9.48
N ARG A 60 3.99 -1.03 9.14
CA ARG A 60 4.93 -2.00 8.60
C ARG A 60 4.26 -2.86 7.54
N GLU A 61 4.99 -3.14 6.48
CA GLU A 61 4.55 -4.08 5.45
C GLU A 61 4.85 -5.50 5.92
N ASN A 62 4.06 -5.95 6.88
CA ASN A 62 4.21 -7.26 7.51
C ASN A 62 2.95 -7.54 8.32
N ALA A 63 2.77 -8.80 8.73
CA ALA A 63 1.65 -9.17 9.58
C ALA A 63 1.79 -8.63 11.00
N THR A 64 2.99 -8.27 11.42
CA THR A 64 3.25 -7.74 12.76
C THR A 64 4.04 -6.44 12.69
N VAL A 65 3.79 -5.58 13.64
CA VAL A 65 4.49 -4.30 13.78
C VAL A 65 4.66 -4.03 15.28
N ALA A 66 5.70 -3.28 15.64
CA ALA A 66 5.90 -2.82 17.01
C ALA A 66 6.35 -1.37 16.99
N ALA A 67 6.17 -0.67 18.11
CA ALA A 67 6.63 0.71 18.20
C ALA A 67 8.15 0.83 18.09
N ALA A 68 8.88 -0.27 18.22
CA ALA A 68 10.33 -0.33 18.02
C ALA A 68 10.72 -1.06 16.74
N LEU A 69 9.75 -1.55 15.95
CA LEU A 69 10.02 -2.29 14.72
C LEU A 69 8.94 -1.95 13.70
N TYR A 70 9.21 -0.96 12.87
CA TYR A 70 8.26 -0.43 11.91
C TYR A 70 8.99 0.04 10.66
N LYS A 71 8.21 0.22 9.58
CA LYS A 71 8.74 0.77 8.33
C LYS A 71 8.74 2.29 8.38
N HIS A 72 7.67 2.89 8.86
CA HIS A 72 7.52 4.35 8.83
C HIS A 72 6.62 4.83 9.95
N PRO A 73 6.99 5.92 10.65
CA PRO A 73 6.07 6.59 11.57
C PRO A 73 5.17 7.54 10.78
N ILE A 74 3.91 7.64 11.18
CA ILE A 74 2.93 8.55 10.58
C ILE A 74 2.43 9.47 11.69
N PRO A 75 2.98 10.67 11.83
CA PRO A 75 2.48 11.62 12.83
C PRO A 75 1.05 12.05 12.55
N PRO A 76 0.34 12.60 13.53
CA PRO A 76 -1.01 13.13 13.32
C PRO A 76 -1.06 14.13 12.17
N GLY A 77 -2.04 13.98 11.29
CA GLY A 77 -2.22 14.86 10.14
C GLY A 77 -1.31 14.58 8.94
N TYR A 78 -0.52 13.51 9.00
CA TYR A 78 0.39 13.16 7.91
C TYR A 78 -0.17 12.00 7.09
N LEU A 79 0.19 12.01 5.81
CA LEU A 79 -0.15 10.95 4.86
C LEU A 79 1.09 10.12 4.56
N PHE A 80 0.95 8.80 4.63
CA PHE A 80 1.96 7.87 4.16
C PHE A 80 1.45 7.19 2.90
N GLU A 81 2.26 7.23 1.84
CA GLU A 81 1.93 6.58 0.58
C GLU A 81 2.92 5.46 0.29
N SER A 82 2.44 4.40 -0.34
CA SER A 82 3.30 3.29 -0.74
C SER A 82 4.32 3.75 -1.77
N GLU A 83 5.45 3.06 -1.80
CA GLU A 83 6.51 3.39 -2.73
C GLU A 83 6.11 3.08 -4.16
N PHE A 84 6.49 3.96 -5.07
CA PHE A 84 6.31 3.73 -6.50
C PHE A 84 7.56 3.07 -7.04
N THR A 85 7.68 1.79 -6.83
CA THR A 85 8.78 1.00 -7.35
C THR A 85 8.25 -0.02 -8.34
N SER A 86 9.15 -0.75 -8.96
CA SER A 86 8.76 -1.80 -9.90
C SER A 86 8.09 -2.98 -9.21
N SER A 87 8.25 -3.11 -7.89
CA SER A 87 7.61 -4.19 -7.15
C SER A 87 6.55 -3.64 -6.22
N ARG A 88 5.36 -4.21 -6.29
CA ARG A 88 4.25 -3.86 -5.44
C ARG A 88 4.27 -4.73 -4.20
N TYR A 89 3.89 -4.16 -3.09
CA TYR A 89 3.66 -4.95 -1.89
C TYR A 89 2.19 -5.37 -1.86
N THR A 90 1.93 -6.66 -1.89
CA THR A 90 0.58 -7.21 -1.91
C THR A 90 0.21 -7.94 -0.62
N GLY A 91 1.09 -7.96 0.35
CA GLY A 91 0.87 -8.66 1.61
C GLY A 91 0.10 -7.83 2.63
N ILE A 92 0.11 -8.30 3.86
CA ILE A 92 -0.59 -7.65 4.97
C ILE A 92 0.17 -6.39 5.38
N ILE A 93 -0.58 -5.33 5.65
CA ILE A 93 -0.04 -4.08 6.20
C ILE A 93 -0.61 -3.92 7.59
N SER A 94 0.26 -3.77 8.57
CA SER A 94 -0.14 -3.64 9.97
C SER A 94 0.27 -2.31 10.54
N VAL A 95 -0.45 -1.88 11.58
CA VAL A 95 -0.25 -0.60 12.25
C VAL A 95 -0.31 -0.77 13.76
N ILE A 96 0.34 0.15 14.47
CA ILE A 96 0.37 0.16 15.93
C ILE A 96 0.65 1.57 16.42
N THR A 97 0.25 1.87 17.66
CA THR A 97 0.66 3.11 18.34
C THR A 97 1.51 2.75 19.56
N ALA A 98 2.34 3.69 20.00
CA ALA A 98 3.11 3.50 21.23
C ALA A 98 2.23 3.69 22.46
N SER A 99 1.23 4.56 22.38
CA SER A 99 0.27 4.80 23.45
C SER A 99 -1.00 5.40 22.86
N GLY A 100 -2.15 5.10 23.46
CA GLY A 100 -3.42 5.60 22.97
C GLY A 100 -3.85 4.98 21.66
N SER A 101 -4.79 5.63 21.00
CA SER A 101 -5.30 5.16 19.72
C SER A 101 -5.41 6.32 18.72
N SER A 102 -5.44 6.00 17.44
CA SER A 102 -5.54 7.01 16.40
C SER A 102 -6.38 6.49 15.25
N ASN A 103 -7.29 7.32 14.78
CA ASN A 103 -8.12 6.99 13.63
C ASN A 103 -7.33 7.17 12.34
N LEU A 104 -7.51 6.25 11.42
CA LEU A 104 -6.82 6.25 10.14
C LEU A 104 -7.84 6.23 9.00
N MET A 105 -7.49 6.90 7.91
CA MET A 105 -8.17 6.71 6.63
C MET A 105 -7.19 5.96 5.74
N VAL A 106 -7.56 4.75 5.36
CA VAL A 106 -6.70 3.87 4.58
C VAL A 106 -7.28 3.73 3.19
N SER A 107 -6.48 4.01 2.19
CA SER A 107 -6.91 3.88 0.80
C SER A 107 -6.10 2.79 0.12
N GLU A 108 -6.75 2.03 -0.73
CA GLU A 108 -6.13 0.95 -1.48
C GLU A 108 -6.59 1.02 -2.92
N SER A 109 -5.64 1.07 -3.84
CA SER A 109 -5.93 1.03 -5.27
C SER A 109 -5.67 -0.36 -5.81
N THR A 110 -6.54 -0.84 -6.69
CA THR A 110 -6.36 -2.14 -7.33
C THR A 110 -6.16 -1.98 -8.82
N ILE A 111 -5.50 -2.95 -9.41
CA ILE A 111 -5.29 -2.99 -10.85
C ILE A 111 -6.37 -3.85 -11.48
N ALA A 112 -6.56 -3.67 -12.77
CA ALA A 112 -7.43 -4.53 -13.54
C ALA A 112 -6.85 -5.95 -13.59
N ALA A 113 -7.70 -6.93 -13.38
CA ALA A 113 -7.27 -8.33 -13.39
C ALA A 113 -7.06 -8.82 -14.82
#